data_708527097392d6a5799f6bd0d16a8a61
#
_entry.id   708527097392d6a5799f6bd0d16a8a61
#
_cell.length_a   1.000
_cell.length_b   1.000
_cell.length_c   1.000
_cell.angle_alpha   90.00
_cell.angle_beta   90.00
_cell.angle_gamma   90.00
#
_symmetry.space_group_name_H-M   'P 1'
#
loop_
_entity.id
_entity.type
_entity.pdbx_description
1 polymer ?
#
loop_
_entity_poly.entity_id
_entity_poly.type
_entity_poly.pdbx_seq_one_letter_code
_entity_poly.pdbx_strand_id
1 'polypeptide(L)'
;LSLSPLEQYFAMARGYKGEAGDVKALAMKKWFNTNYHYMVAEISDKDVISLVGDKPFQEYEEAKALGVETKPVVIGPFTLLKLLRYTEKKTEKDFLEQAVSAYKAYVERFVSLGAKWIAFDEAYLVRDLEKEDLELFTALYQGILSVKGSTKVILQTYFGDVRDAYESILALPFDGVGLDFLEGKETKALVAKGFPKDKLLFAGLVNGKNIWRNHY
;
A
#
# COMPACT_ATOMS: atom_id res chain seq x y z
N LEU A 1 -1.25 26.88 -6.14
CA LEU A 1 -2.19 27.13 -7.23
C LEU A 1 -3.56 27.43 -6.64
N SER A 2 -4.25 28.45 -7.13
CA SER A 2 -5.64 28.79 -6.74
C SER A 2 -6.70 27.89 -7.40
N LEU A 3 -6.31 26.64 -7.70
CA LEU A 3 -7.17 25.63 -8.31
C LEU A 3 -7.97 24.89 -7.23
N SER A 4 -9.21 24.54 -7.53
CA SER A 4 -10.00 23.62 -6.70
C SER A 4 -9.34 22.25 -6.61
N PRO A 5 -9.65 21.39 -5.60
CA PRO A 5 -9.08 20.06 -5.48
C PRO A 5 -9.25 19.20 -6.75
N LEU A 6 -10.39 19.31 -7.41
CA LEU A 6 -10.66 18.57 -8.65
C LEU A 6 -9.79 19.07 -9.81
N GLU A 7 -9.64 20.38 -9.97
CA GLU A 7 -8.77 20.98 -10.97
C GLU A 7 -7.30 20.62 -10.72
N GLN A 8 -6.86 20.61 -9.45
CA GLN A 8 -5.51 20.14 -9.08
C GLN A 8 -5.28 18.68 -9.50
N TYR A 9 -6.26 17.82 -9.25
CA TYR A 9 -6.19 16.41 -9.65
C TYR A 9 -6.02 16.25 -11.16
N PHE A 10 -6.83 16.99 -11.96
CA PHE A 10 -6.67 16.98 -13.42
C PHE A 10 -5.38 17.62 -13.89
N ALA A 11 -4.90 18.66 -13.21
CA ALA A 11 -3.62 19.30 -13.52
C ALA A 11 -2.44 18.35 -13.32
N MET A 12 -2.47 17.50 -12.30
CA MET A 12 -1.46 16.44 -12.12
C MET A 12 -1.43 15.46 -13.30
N ALA A 13 -2.59 15.08 -13.82
CA ALA A 13 -2.69 14.10 -14.91
C ALA A 13 -2.36 14.69 -16.29
N ARG A 14 -2.74 15.93 -16.55
CA ARG A 14 -2.72 16.55 -17.90
C ARG A 14 -1.77 17.73 -18.03
N GLY A 15 -1.22 18.19 -16.92
CA GLY A 15 -0.57 19.49 -16.83
C GLY A 15 -1.59 20.62 -16.76
N TYR A 16 -1.09 21.81 -16.52
CA TYR A 16 -1.88 23.04 -16.47
C TYR A 16 -1.03 24.19 -16.98
N LYS A 17 -1.66 25.09 -17.77
CA LYS A 17 -1.09 26.36 -18.19
C LYS A 17 -2.13 27.44 -17.97
N GLY A 18 -1.77 28.48 -17.23
CA GLY A 18 -2.69 29.59 -16.96
C GLY A 18 -2.20 30.56 -15.88
N GLU A 19 -3.08 31.44 -15.43
CA GLU A 19 -2.75 32.47 -14.43
C GLU A 19 -2.22 31.92 -13.11
N ALA A 20 -2.62 30.69 -12.74
CA ALA A 20 -2.12 30.02 -11.55
C ALA A 20 -0.70 29.40 -11.69
N GLY A 21 -0.07 29.58 -12.85
CA GLY A 21 1.25 29.07 -13.20
C GLY A 21 1.20 27.89 -14.17
N ASP A 22 2.38 27.45 -14.60
CA ASP A 22 2.52 26.30 -15.49
C ASP A 22 2.93 25.07 -14.67
N VAL A 23 2.18 23.97 -14.83
CA VAL A 23 2.48 22.66 -14.21
C VAL A 23 2.60 21.61 -15.29
N LYS A 24 3.69 20.87 -15.29
CA LYS A 24 3.89 19.72 -16.19
C LYS A 24 3.08 18.54 -15.70
N ALA A 25 2.46 17.80 -16.63
CA ALA A 25 1.81 16.54 -16.33
C ALA A 25 2.79 15.52 -15.69
N LEU A 26 2.33 14.80 -14.69
CA LEU A 26 3.06 13.65 -14.14
C LEU A 26 3.07 12.50 -15.16
N ALA A 27 4.12 11.69 -15.10
CA ALA A 27 4.18 10.48 -15.90
C ALA A 27 3.10 9.48 -15.46
N MET A 28 2.56 8.73 -16.40
CA MET A 28 1.64 7.63 -16.12
C MET A 28 2.32 6.30 -16.40
N LYS A 29 2.17 5.35 -15.48
CA LYS A 29 2.65 3.97 -15.63
C LYS A 29 1.54 2.98 -15.37
N LYS A 30 1.64 1.79 -15.96
CA LYS A 30 0.72 0.70 -15.66
C LYS A 30 0.87 0.26 -14.20
N TRP A 31 -0.27 0.00 -13.55
CA TRP A 31 -0.29 -0.65 -12.26
C TRP A 31 0.07 -2.13 -12.46
N PHE A 32 1.36 -2.42 -12.25
CA PHE A 32 1.98 -3.75 -12.45
C PHE A 32 1.63 -4.38 -13.81
N ASN A 33 1.05 -5.56 -13.81
CA ASN A 33 0.69 -6.31 -15.02
C ASN A 33 -0.78 -6.10 -15.47
N THR A 34 -1.42 -5.04 -14.99
CA THR A 34 -2.80 -4.68 -15.35
C THR A 34 -2.86 -3.68 -16.50
N ASN A 35 -4.07 -3.39 -16.97
CA ASN A 35 -4.35 -2.29 -17.90
C ASN A 35 -4.69 -0.98 -17.16
N TYR A 36 -4.74 -0.98 -15.83
CA TYR A 36 -4.91 0.22 -15.02
C TYR A 36 -3.60 1.00 -14.96
N HIS A 37 -3.70 2.33 -14.88
CA HIS A 37 -2.56 3.22 -14.81
C HIS A 37 -2.64 4.07 -13.55
N TYR A 38 -1.49 4.48 -13.05
CA TYR A 38 -1.37 5.44 -11.96
C TYR A 38 -0.46 6.60 -12.38
N MET A 39 -0.69 7.77 -11.80
CA MET A 39 0.20 8.91 -11.92
C MET A 39 1.40 8.70 -11.01
N VAL A 40 2.60 8.75 -11.60
CA VAL A 40 3.84 8.60 -10.83
C VAL A 40 4.11 9.90 -10.08
N ALA A 41 3.92 9.88 -8.77
CA ALA A 41 4.26 11.01 -7.94
C ALA A 41 5.78 11.25 -7.95
N GLU A 42 6.18 12.50 -8.14
CA GLU A 42 7.57 12.95 -8.09
C GLU A 42 7.85 13.55 -6.70
N ILE A 43 9.01 13.26 -6.15
CA ILE A 43 9.44 13.77 -4.85
C ILE A 43 10.86 14.30 -4.94
N SER A 44 11.07 15.50 -4.42
CA SER A 44 12.38 16.17 -4.33
C SER A 44 12.92 16.13 -2.90
N ASP A 45 14.16 16.53 -2.71
CA ASP A 45 14.79 16.57 -1.39
C ASP A 45 14.09 17.50 -0.38
N LYS A 46 13.27 18.43 -0.87
CA LYS A 46 12.55 19.42 -0.05
C LYS A 46 11.13 18.99 0.31
N ASP A 47 10.62 17.97 -0.37
CA ASP A 47 9.26 17.51 -0.17
C ASP A 47 9.13 16.68 1.12
N VAL A 48 7.91 16.64 1.63
CA VAL A 48 7.58 15.95 2.88
C VAL A 48 6.43 14.98 2.65
N ILE A 49 6.59 13.75 3.13
CA ILE A 49 5.52 12.77 3.17
C ILE A 49 4.73 12.95 4.47
N SER A 50 3.43 13.25 4.34
CA SER A 50 2.53 13.40 5.48
C SER A 50 1.13 12.92 5.15
N LEU A 51 0.35 12.56 6.16
CA LEU A 51 -1.06 12.25 6.01
C LEU A 51 -1.84 13.54 5.72
N VAL A 52 -2.55 13.59 4.60
CA VAL A 52 -3.36 14.74 4.18
C VAL A 52 -4.77 14.29 3.81
N GLY A 53 -5.76 15.08 4.25
CA GLY A 53 -7.17 14.86 3.94
C GLY A 53 -7.83 13.79 4.82
N ASP A 54 -9.16 13.69 4.65
CA ASP A 54 -10.03 12.91 5.53
C ASP A 54 -10.82 11.82 4.83
N LYS A 55 -10.74 11.76 3.51
CA LYS A 55 -11.60 10.91 2.68
C LYS A 55 -11.71 9.45 3.17
N PRO A 56 -10.63 8.69 3.43
CA PRO A 56 -10.76 7.29 3.87
C PRO A 56 -11.46 7.16 5.22
N PHE A 57 -11.30 8.14 6.09
CA PHE A 57 -11.92 8.14 7.42
C PHE A 57 -13.41 8.45 7.33
N GLN A 58 -13.79 9.43 6.52
CA GLN A 58 -15.19 9.78 6.25
C GLN A 58 -15.94 8.61 5.63
N GLU A 59 -15.37 7.95 4.62
CA GLU A 59 -15.97 6.76 3.98
C GLU A 59 -16.17 5.61 4.99
N TYR A 60 -15.23 5.42 5.90
CA TYR A 60 -15.39 4.43 6.98
C TYR A 60 -16.53 4.80 7.94
N GLU A 61 -16.59 6.07 8.37
CA GLU A 61 -17.63 6.57 9.28
C GLU A 61 -19.02 6.52 8.65
N GLU A 62 -19.15 6.88 7.36
CA GLU A 62 -20.38 6.77 6.59
C GLU A 62 -20.90 5.33 6.55
N ALA A 63 -20.04 4.36 6.21
CA ALA A 63 -20.40 2.94 6.21
C ALA A 63 -20.81 2.46 7.60
N LYS A 64 -20.05 2.85 8.62
CA LYS A 64 -20.33 2.50 10.03
C LYS A 64 -21.67 3.07 10.51
N ALA A 65 -22.01 4.30 10.12
CA ALA A 65 -23.32 4.90 10.44
C ALA A 65 -24.49 4.12 9.85
N LEU A 66 -24.27 3.40 8.75
CA LEU A 66 -25.24 2.50 8.12
C LEU A 66 -25.22 1.08 8.74
N GLY A 67 -24.45 0.85 9.80
CA GLY A 67 -24.30 -0.46 10.45
C GLY A 67 -23.37 -1.42 9.70
N VAL A 68 -22.59 -0.94 8.73
CA VAL A 68 -21.66 -1.76 7.95
C VAL A 68 -20.23 -1.58 8.48
N GLU A 69 -19.67 -2.65 9.05
CA GLU A 69 -18.25 -2.67 9.40
C GLU A 69 -17.42 -2.93 8.13
N THR A 70 -16.60 -1.96 7.75
CA THR A 70 -15.73 -2.07 6.58
C THR A 70 -14.27 -2.30 7.02
N LYS A 71 -13.45 -2.72 6.07
CA LYS A 71 -12.01 -2.87 6.22
C LYS A 71 -11.34 -1.82 5.33
N PRO A 72 -10.84 -0.70 5.88
CA PRO A 72 -10.07 0.27 5.11
C PRO A 72 -8.86 -0.38 4.45
N VAL A 73 -8.63 -0.03 3.19
CA VAL A 73 -7.50 -0.53 2.40
C VAL A 73 -6.71 0.66 1.86
N VAL A 74 -5.41 0.60 1.97
CA VAL A 74 -4.50 1.62 1.43
C VAL A 74 -3.28 0.95 0.82
N ILE A 75 -2.67 1.60 -0.16
CA ILE A 75 -1.35 1.19 -0.68
C ILE A 75 -0.36 1.21 0.48
N GLY A 76 0.38 0.12 0.65
CA GLY A 76 1.37 0.02 1.71
C GLY A 76 2.56 0.96 1.52
N PRO A 77 3.23 1.35 2.60
CA PRO A 77 4.31 2.34 2.57
C PRO A 77 5.51 1.90 1.75
N PHE A 78 5.84 0.61 1.73
CA PHE A 78 6.94 0.09 0.94
C PHE A 78 6.65 0.22 -0.55
N THR A 79 5.48 -0.24 -1.00
CA THR A 79 5.04 -0.07 -2.39
C THR A 79 4.96 1.40 -2.77
N LEU A 80 4.44 2.27 -1.89
CA LEU A 80 4.41 3.71 -2.15
C LEU A 80 5.82 4.25 -2.42
N LEU A 81 6.77 4.03 -1.51
CA LEU A 81 8.15 4.52 -1.67
C LEU A 81 8.82 3.97 -2.93
N LYS A 82 8.64 2.70 -3.25
CA LYS A 82 9.21 2.06 -4.45
C LYS A 82 8.60 2.56 -5.76
N LEU A 83 7.42 3.14 -5.74
CA LEU A 83 6.74 3.67 -6.93
C LEU A 83 6.93 5.19 -7.13
N LEU A 84 7.47 5.91 -6.15
CA LEU A 84 7.82 7.32 -6.29
C LEU A 84 8.95 7.52 -7.30
N ARG A 85 8.98 8.69 -7.91
CA ARG A 85 10.10 9.16 -8.71
C ARG A 85 10.89 10.18 -7.92
N TYR A 86 12.06 9.78 -7.47
CA TYR A 86 13.01 10.66 -6.80
C TYR A 86 13.69 11.55 -7.84
N THR A 87 13.58 12.87 -7.68
CA THR A 87 14.04 13.84 -8.70
C THR A 87 15.40 14.45 -8.38
N GLU A 88 15.92 14.23 -7.18
CA GLU A 88 17.20 14.76 -6.71
C GLU A 88 18.06 13.65 -6.09
N LYS A 89 18.68 13.88 -4.92
CA LYS A 89 19.67 12.97 -4.32
C LYS A 89 19.11 11.95 -3.34
N LYS A 90 18.00 12.31 -2.67
CA LYS A 90 17.36 11.42 -1.69
C LYS A 90 16.77 10.17 -2.35
N THR A 91 16.72 9.12 -1.57
CA THR A 91 16.20 7.81 -1.94
C THR A 91 15.09 7.40 -0.98
N GLU A 92 14.52 6.22 -1.15
CA GLU A 92 13.48 5.66 -0.27
C GLU A 92 13.87 5.70 1.21
N LYS A 93 15.13 5.42 1.52
CA LYS A 93 15.65 5.37 2.90
C LYS A 93 15.59 6.71 3.61
N ASP A 94 15.78 7.80 2.87
CA ASP A 94 15.76 9.17 3.42
C ASP A 94 14.35 9.61 3.81
N PHE A 95 13.33 8.94 3.29
CA PHE A 95 11.91 9.21 3.60
C PHE A 95 11.30 8.21 4.58
N LEU A 96 12.08 7.25 5.11
CA LEU A 96 11.60 6.22 6.02
C LEU A 96 10.83 6.79 7.21
N GLU A 97 11.41 7.72 7.95
CA GLU A 97 10.81 8.28 9.16
C GLU A 97 9.51 9.05 8.86
N GLN A 98 9.47 9.77 7.74
CA GLN A 98 8.29 10.50 7.31
C GLN A 98 7.16 9.53 6.90
N ALA A 99 7.49 8.48 6.16
CA ALA A 99 6.53 7.45 5.80
C ALA A 99 5.99 6.73 7.04
N VAL A 100 6.86 6.33 7.97
CA VAL A 100 6.43 5.74 9.26
C VAL A 100 5.48 6.68 9.99
N SER A 101 5.83 7.97 10.12
CA SER A 101 5.00 8.96 10.81
C SER A 101 3.63 9.12 10.17
N ALA A 102 3.57 9.25 8.83
CA ALA A 102 2.32 9.40 8.09
C ALA A 102 1.41 8.18 8.23
N TYR A 103 1.98 6.98 8.11
CA TYR A 103 1.20 5.73 8.22
C TYR A 103 0.82 5.39 9.66
N LYS A 104 1.63 5.76 10.65
CA LYS A 104 1.22 5.70 12.07
C LYS A 104 -0.01 6.57 12.31
N ALA A 105 0.01 7.83 11.88
CA ALA A 105 -1.14 8.72 12.00
C ALA A 105 -2.40 8.16 11.33
N TYR A 106 -2.24 7.50 10.17
CA TYR A 106 -3.34 6.80 9.48
C TYR A 106 -3.91 5.66 10.34
N VAL A 107 -3.05 4.80 10.88
CA VAL A 107 -3.47 3.67 11.73
C VAL A 107 -4.11 4.17 13.02
N GLU A 108 -3.48 5.10 13.73
CA GLU A 108 -3.98 5.67 14.99
C GLU A 108 -5.38 6.27 14.83
N ARG A 109 -5.63 6.95 13.70
CA ARG A 109 -6.95 7.51 13.43
C ARG A 109 -8.01 6.43 13.23
N PHE A 110 -7.72 5.35 12.49
CA PHE A 110 -8.66 4.22 12.38
C PHE A 110 -8.84 3.47 13.70
N VAL A 111 -7.79 3.33 14.49
CA VAL A 111 -7.89 2.77 15.86
C VAL A 111 -8.84 3.63 16.69
N SER A 112 -8.72 4.96 16.64
CA SER A 112 -9.61 5.87 17.38
C SER A 112 -11.07 5.81 16.91
N LEU A 113 -11.30 5.54 15.63
CA LEU A 113 -12.63 5.30 15.06
C LEU A 113 -13.19 3.91 15.39
N GLY A 114 -12.38 3.04 16.00
CA GLY A 114 -12.77 1.68 16.39
C GLY A 114 -12.83 0.70 15.22
N ALA A 115 -12.01 0.91 14.19
CA ALA A 115 -11.91 -0.02 13.07
C ALA A 115 -11.37 -1.38 13.55
N LYS A 116 -12.05 -2.45 13.15
CA LYS A 116 -11.65 -3.82 13.52
C LYS A 116 -10.49 -4.33 12.68
N TRP A 117 -10.43 -3.92 11.42
CA TRP A 117 -9.45 -4.37 10.45
C TRP A 117 -8.94 -3.20 9.61
N ILE A 118 -7.65 -3.23 9.26
CA ILE A 118 -7.02 -2.38 8.25
C ILE A 118 -6.22 -3.29 7.33
N ALA A 119 -6.15 -2.99 6.04
CA ALA A 119 -5.31 -3.70 5.09
C ALA A 119 -4.33 -2.76 4.38
N PHE A 120 -3.10 -3.23 4.23
CA PHE A 120 -2.07 -2.60 3.41
C PHE A 120 -1.80 -3.43 2.17
N ASP A 121 -1.95 -2.83 0.99
CA ASP A 121 -1.66 -3.44 -0.29
C ASP A 121 -0.19 -3.23 -0.65
N GLU A 122 0.61 -4.29 -0.56
CA GLU A 122 2.05 -4.28 -0.81
C GLU A 122 2.39 -5.07 -2.09
N ALA A 123 1.89 -4.60 -3.21
CA ALA A 123 2.09 -5.25 -4.50
C ALA A 123 3.56 -5.27 -4.96
N TYR A 124 4.42 -4.37 -4.47
CA TYR A 124 5.83 -4.36 -4.86
C TYR A 124 6.62 -5.54 -4.26
N LEU A 125 6.13 -6.19 -3.20
CA LEU A 125 6.81 -7.33 -2.55
C LEU A 125 6.92 -8.58 -3.43
N VAL A 126 6.24 -8.62 -4.57
CA VAL A 126 6.34 -9.72 -5.55
C VAL A 126 7.47 -9.52 -6.58
N ARG A 127 8.23 -8.42 -6.45
CA ARG A 127 9.42 -8.16 -7.27
C ARG A 127 10.65 -8.85 -6.66
N ASP A 128 11.71 -8.95 -7.46
CA ASP A 128 13.02 -9.35 -6.93
C ASP A 128 13.50 -8.25 -5.97
N LEU A 129 13.82 -8.63 -4.74
CA LEU A 129 14.15 -7.71 -3.67
C LEU A 129 15.57 -7.96 -3.17
N GLU A 130 16.29 -6.87 -2.98
CA GLU A 130 17.61 -6.90 -2.37
C GLU A 130 17.49 -6.85 -0.82
N LYS A 131 18.59 -7.11 -0.14
CA LYS A 131 18.65 -7.08 1.34
C LYS A 131 18.18 -5.74 1.90
N GLU A 132 18.62 -4.65 1.27
CA GLU A 132 18.27 -3.29 1.66
C GLU A 132 16.76 -3.00 1.55
N ASP A 133 16.09 -3.63 0.60
CA ASP A 133 14.64 -3.54 0.43
C ASP A 133 13.90 -4.20 1.60
N LEU A 134 14.39 -5.37 2.01
CA LEU A 134 13.83 -6.10 3.15
C LEU A 134 14.08 -5.38 4.48
N GLU A 135 15.23 -4.75 4.63
CA GLU A 135 15.55 -3.89 5.79
C GLU A 135 14.60 -2.68 5.85
N LEU A 136 14.39 -2.00 4.71
CA LEU A 136 13.44 -0.89 4.60
C LEU A 136 12.01 -1.32 4.92
N PHE A 137 11.54 -2.41 4.32
CA PHE A 137 10.22 -2.98 4.58
C PHE A 137 10.02 -3.30 6.06
N THR A 138 10.99 -3.96 6.67
CA THR A 138 10.94 -4.34 8.09
C THR A 138 10.89 -3.12 8.99
N ALA A 139 11.72 -2.12 8.75
CA ALA A 139 11.76 -0.88 9.54
C ALA A 139 10.44 -0.09 9.45
N LEU A 140 9.85 0.02 8.24
CA LEU A 140 8.55 0.65 8.04
C LEU A 140 7.48 0.00 8.93
N TYR A 141 7.33 -1.32 8.83
CA TYR A 141 6.25 -2.01 9.50
C TYR A 141 6.48 -2.23 11.00
N GLN A 142 7.71 -2.34 11.47
CA GLN A 142 7.99 -2.30 12.92
C GLN A 142 7.50 -0.98 13.54
N GLY A 143 7.75 0.15 12.85
CA GLY A 143 7.25 1.44 13.29
C GLY A 143 5.73 1.53 13.26
N ILE A 144 5.11 1.22 12.11
CA ILE A 144 3.68 1.40 11.87
C ILE A 144 2.83 0.47 12.75
N LEU A 145 3.19 -0.81 12.85
CA LEU A 145 2.41 -1.77 13.62
C LEU A 145 2.48 -1.57 15.13
N SER A 146 3.43 -0.75 15.62
CA SER A 146 3.53 -0.44 17.05
C SER A 146 2.32 0.30 17.62
N VAL A 147 1.51 0.94 16.77
CA VAL A 147 0.35 1.76 17.19
C VAL A 147 -1.01 1.12 16.84
N LYS A 148 -1.02 -0.12 16.33
CA LYS A 148 -2.27 -0.77 15.89
C LYS A 148 -3.25 -1.10 17.03
N GLY A 149 -2.79 -1.13 18.28
CA GLY A 149 -3.62 -1.50 19.43
C GLY A 149 -4.31 -2.86 19.22
N SER A 150 -5.63 -2.89 19.41
CA SER A 150 -6.46 -4.08 19.18
C SER A 150 -6.96 -4.21 17.73
N THR A 151 -6.76 -3.21 16.88
CA THR A 151 -7.10 -3.27 15.45
C THR A 151 -6.22 -4.30 14.76
N LYS A 152 -6.84 -5.18 14.00
CA LYS A 152 -6.13 -6.20 13.24
C LYS A 152 -5.63 -5.64 11.92
N VAL A 153 -4.40 -5.97 11.56
CA VAL A 153 -3.76 -5.48 10.33
C VAL A 153 -3.43 -6.63 9.40
N ILE A 154 -3.88 -6.50 8.15
CA ILE A 154 -3.60 -7.43 7.07
C ILE A 154 -2.57 -6.82 6.13
N LEU A 155 -1.55 -7.58 5.79
CA LEU A 155 -0.72 -7.34 4.62
C LEU A 155 -1.31 -8.09 3.43
N GLN A 156 -1.58 -7.41 2.34
CA GLN A 156 -2.13 -8.02 1.12
C GLN A 156 -1.14 -7.91 -0.02
N THR A 157 -0.82 -9.05 -0.66
CA THR A 157 0.02 -9.12 -1.86
C THR A 157 -0.72 -9.78 -3.01
N TYR A 158 -0.35 -9.42 -4.23
CA TYR A 158 -0.94 -9.94 -5.47
C TYR A 158 0.02 -9.72 -6.65
N PHE A 159 -0.23 -10.35 -7.81
CA PHE A 159 0.56 -10.35 -9.05
C PHE A 159 1.83 -11.20 -9.02
N GLY A 160 1.98 -12.08 -8.05
CA GLY A 160 3.11 -12.97 -7.95
C GLY A 160 3.33 -13.51 -6.53
N ASP A 161 4.43 -14.22 -6.34
CA ASP A 161 4.84 -14.71 -5.03
C ASP A 161 5.82 -13.75 -4.34
N VAL A 162 5.93 -13.89 -3.04
CA VAL A 162 6.76 -13.05 -2.16
C VAL A 162 8.01 -13.81 -1.69
N ARG A 163 8.66 -14.56 -2.58
CA ARG A 163 9.76 -15.47 -2.23
C ARG A 163 10.85 -14.83 -1.38
N ASP A 164 11.24 -13.60 -1.73
CA ASP A 164 12.32 -12.88 -1.04
C ASP A 164 11.86 -12.27 0.29
N ALA A 165 10.58 -11.87 0.38
CA ALA A 165 10.02 -11.18 1.54
C ALA A 165 9.28 -12.12 2.51
N TYR A 166 9.07 -13.39 2.18
CA TYR A 166 8.19 -14.28 2.93
C TYR A 166 8.51 -14.34 4.42
N GLU A 167 9.77 -14.60 4.76
CA GLU A 167 10.20 -14.70 6.16
C GLU A 167 10.08 -13.35 6.89
N SER A 168 10.44 -12.25 6.23
CA SER A 168 10.29 -10.89 6.78
C SER A 168 8.83 -10.54 7.07
N ILE A 169 7.91 -10.92 6.17
CA ILE A 169 6.47 -10.74 6.37
C ILE A 169 5.98 -11.52 7.60
N LEU A 170 6.39 -12.80 7.69
CA LEU A 170 5.94 -13.68 8.78
C LEU A 170 6.51 -13.27 10.14
N ALA A 171 7.69 -12.67 10.18
CA ALA A 171 8.32 -12.17 11.41
C ALA A 171 7.65 -10.90 11.97
N LEU A 172 6.93 -10.14 11.15
CA LEU A 172 6.24 -8.93 11.57
C LEU A 172 4.87 -9.23 12.21
N PRO A 173 4.38 -8.39 13.15
CA PRO A 173 3.15 -8.65 13.89
C PRO A 173 1.87 -8.32 13.11
N PHE A 174 1.79 -8.72 11.84
CA PHE A 174 0.54 -8.74 11.08
C PHE A 174 -0.41 -9.79 11.64
N ASP A 175 -1.70 -9.50 11.66
CA ASP A 175 -2.73 -10.46 12.07
C ASP A 175 -3.18 -11.36 10.92
N GLY A 176 -2.94 -10.92 9.69
CA GLY A 176 -3.23 -11.70 8.50
C GLY A 176 -2.32 -11.35 7.33
N VAL A 177 -2.13 -12.31 6.44
CA VAL A 177 -1.32 -12.16 5.22
C VAL A 177 -2.09 -12.72 4.03
N GLY A 178 -2.28 -11.88 3.02
CA GLY A 178 -2.87 -12.26 1.75
C GLY A 178 -1.80 -12.61 0.73
N LEU A 179 -1.89 -13.81 0.17
CA LEU A 179 -0.94 -14.34 -0.80
C LEU A 179 -1.65 -14.77 -2.08
N ASP A 180 -0.99 -14.53 -3.21
CA ASP A 180 -1.48 -14.90 -4.54
C ASP A 180 -1.09 -16.34 -4.87
N PHE A 181 -2.08 -17.22 -4.97
CA PHE A 181 -1.91 -18.62 -5.37
C PHE A 181 -2.13 -18.87 -6.86
N LEU A 182 -2.46 -17.85 -7.63
CA LEU A 182 -2.69 -17.95 -9.07
C LEU A 182 -1.44 -17.57 -9.87
N GLU A 183 -0.91 -16.37 -9.61
CA GLU A 183 0.27 -15.88 -10.30
C GLU A 183 1.55 -16.15 -9.52
N GLY A 184 1.44 -16.37 -8.21
CA GLY A 184 2.55 -16.71 -7.33
C GLY A 184 2.98 -18.17 -7.47
N LYS A 185 3.93 -18.44 -8.37
CA LYS A 185 4.39 -19.80 -8.67
C LYS A 185 4.96 -20.53 -7.45
N GLU A 186 5.67 -19.78 -6.60
CA GLU A 186 6.31 -20.34 -5.39
C GLU A 186 5.40 -20.26 -4.15
N THR A 187 4.25 -19.57 -4.20
CA THR A 187 3.39 -19.32 -3.02
C THR A 187 3.01 -20.62 -2.32
N LYS A 188 2.61 -21.67 -3.06
CA LYS A 188 2.25 -22.96 -2.47
C LYS A 188 3.42 -23.62 -1.76
N ALA A 189 4.60 -23.58 -2.35
CA ALA A 189 5.82 -24.13 -1.75
C ALA A 189 6.27 -23.33 -0.52
N LEU A 190 6.15 -22.00 -0.55
CA LEU A 190 6.45 -21.14 0.60
C LEU A 190 5.54 -21.47 1.78
N VAL A 191 4.22 -21.50 1.58
CA VAL A 191 3.26 -21.83 2.63
C VAL A 191 3.46 -23.25 3.17
N ALA A 192 3.84 -24.22 2.31
CA ALA A 192 4.12 -25.60 2.73
C ALA A 192 5.37 -25.73 3.61
N LYS A 193 6.32 -24.80 3.53
CA LYS A 193 7.49 -24.74 4.45
C LYS A 193 7.08 -24.39 5.88
N GLY A 194 5.97 -23.66 6.04
CA GLY A 194 5.39 -23.26 7.31
C GLY A 194 4.66 -21.94 7.21
N PHE A 195 3.53 -21.86 7.89
CA PHE A 195 2.76 -20.62 8.08
C PHE A 195 2.36 -20.53 9.56
N PRO A 196 2.57 -19.36 10.23
CA PRO A 196 2.29 -19.22 11.65
C PRO A 196 0.80 -19.46 11.98
N LYS A 197 0.52 -20.22 13.05
CA LYS A 197 -0.84 -20.56 13.46
C LYS A 197 -1.63 -19.37 14.04
N ASP A 198 -0.93 -18.36 14.48
CA ASP A 198 -1.48 -17.10 15.04
C ASP A 198 -1.83 -16.06 13.97
N LYS A 199 -1.52 -16.32 12.70
CA LYS A 199 -1.85 -15.45 11.59
C LYS A 199 -2.94 -16.05 10.70
N LEU A 200 -3.79 -15.20 10.15
CA LEU A 200 -4.77 -15.59 9.13
C LEU A 200 -4.14 -15.59 7.74
N LEU A 201 -4.31 -16.68 7.02
CA LEU A 201 -3.95 -16.74 5.59
C LEU A 201 -5.16 -16.37 4.74
N PHE A 202 -5.03 -15.29 3.96
CA PHE A 202 -5.98 -14.91 2.92
C PHE A 202 -5.47 -15.47 1.59
N ALA A 203 -5.99 -16.63 1.20
CA ALA A 203 -5.55 -17.33 0.00
C ALA A 203 -6.24 -16.75 -1.25
N GLY A 204 -5.49 -16.10 -2.12
CA GLY A 204 -5.94 -15.58 -3.40
C GLY A 204 -6.10 -16.70 -4.43
N LEU A 205 -7.26 -17.35 -4.44
CA LEU A 205 -7.57 -18.53 -5.26
C LEU A 205 -8.50 -18.24 -6.45
N VAL A 206 -9.16 -17.07 -6.44
CA VAL A 206 -10.12 -16.71 -7.48
C VAL A 206 -9.45 -15.82 -8.53
N ASN A 207 -9.50 -16.27 -9.80
CA ASN A 207 -8.95 -15.48 -10.90
C ASN A 207 -9.90 -14.36 -11.31
N GLY A 208 -9.61 -13.13 -10.87
CA GLY A 208 -10.36 -11.93 -11.23
C GLY A 208 -10.01 -11.33 -12.60
N LYS A 209 -9.04 -11.90 -13.36
CA LYS A 209 -8.61 -11.39 -14.67
C LYS A 209 -9.39 -11.97 -15.84
N ASN A 210 -10.26 -12.96 -15.59
CA ASN A 210 -11.10 -13.55 -16.62
C ASN A 210 -12.53 -13.81 -16.10
N ILE A 211 -13.42 -14.19 -17.02
CA ILE A 211 -14.84 -14.42 -16.74
C ILE A 211 -15.18 -15.91 -16.49
N TRP A 212 -14.18 -16.78 -16.57
CA TRP A 212 -14.40 -18.21 -16.45
C TRP A 212 -14.59 -18.63 -15.00
N ARG A 213 -15.42 -19.64 -14.77
CA ARG A 213 -15.53 -20.26 -13.44
C ARG A 213 -14.20 -20.91 -13.06
N ASN A 214 -13.91 -20.92 -11.77
CA ASN A 214 -12.77 -21.69 -11.26
C ASN A 214 -13.02 -23.19 -11.42
N HIS A 215 -11.94 -23.92 -11.67
CA HIS A 215 -11.89 -25.38 -11.51
C HIS A 215 -11.35 -25.66 -10.10
N TYR A 216 -12.21 -26.21 -9.26
CA TYR A 216 -11.89 -26.57 -7.88
C TYR A 216 -11.28 -27.98 -7.82
#